data_4d6dc61fd0d5b9fcd1440724a1259f71
#
_entry.id   4d6dc61fd0d5b9fcd1440724a1259f71
#
_cell.length_a   1.000
_cell.length_b   1.000
_cell.length_c   1.000
_cell.angle_alpha   90.00
_cell.angle_beta   90.00
_cell.angle_gamma   90.00
#
_symmetry.space_group_name_H-M   'P 1'
#
loop_
_entity.id
_entity.type
_entity.pdbx_description
1 polymer ?
#
loop_
_entity_poly.entity_id
_entity_poly.type
_entity_poly.pdbx_seq_one_letter_code
_entity_poly.pdbx_strand_id
1 'polypeptide(L)'
;MGGESVFDKKHVEPSAMGDVEGLLEHFNLPPAAISYIRRNKRMIQVGVAAVLITVVALALYDSYRQKRIEKATSALTIAMQKAGDDKEKALRTLATDFAGTSSARWAEVELAHLAMGSSKFKEAAEQYRRIRSDLDTSDPLYALTIFGFAQAKEADHEYDAASAAYQELKDIDGYQAIGYTGVARILETQGKTDKAIETLTTYLSTLADKAPTDPGKRAIEDKIARLKVKQ
;
A
#
# COMPACT_ATOMS: atom_id res chain seq x y z
N MET A 1 -16.78 -78.23 21.88
CA MET A 1 -17.47 -77.10 21.20
C MET A 1 -16.54 -75.91 21.26
N GLY A 2 -15.83 -75.70 20.18
CA GLY A 2 -14.82 -74.66 20.06
C GLY A 2 -15.48 -73.32 19.73
N GLY A 3 -15.11 -72.27 20.44
CA GLY A 3 -15.46 -70.90 20.11
C GLY A 3 -14.31 -70.28 19.32
N GLU A 4 -14.51 -69.99 18.03
CA GLU A 4 -13.60 -69.25 17.19
C GLU A 4 -13.52 -67.78 17.65
N SER A 5 -12.31 -67.34 17.91
CA SER A 5 -12.00 -65.95 18.26
C SER A 5 -12.12 -65.04 17.03
N VAL A 6 -13.06 -64.10 17.06
CA VAL A 6 -13.41 -63.15 15.98
C VAL A 6 -12.43 -61.95 15.92
N PHE A 7 -11.26 -61.98 16.54
CA PHE A 7 -10.26 -60.93 16.50
C PHE A 7 -8.95 -61.39 15.85
N ASP A 8 -9.05 -61.81 14.59
CA ASP A 8 -7.85 -61.92 13.75
C ASP A 8 -7.51 -60.49 13.22
N LYS A 9 -6.61 -59.81 13.92
CA LYS A 9 -6.05 -58.52 13.51
C LYS A 9 -5.26 -58.76 12.25
N LYS A 10 -5.89 -58.51 11.11
CA LYS A 10 -5.22 -58.40 9.81
C LYS A 10 -4.13 -57.32 9.96
N HIS A 11 -2.91 -57.77 10.08
CA HIS A 11 -1.72 -56.89 10.09
C HIS A 11 -1.64 -56.24 8.73
N VAL A 12 -2.07 -54.98 8.62
CA VAL A 12 -1.86 -54.16 7.42
C VAL A 12 -0.37 -53.78 7.48
N GLU A 13 0.43 -54.48 6.72
CA GLU A 13 1.82 -54.10 6.51
C GLU A 13 1.85 -52.67 5.93
N PRO A 14 2.76 -51.78 6.39
CA PRO A 14 2.95 -50.46 5.84
C PRO A 14 3.78 -50.51 4.56
N SER A 15 3.28 -51.17 3.51
CA SER A 15 3.94 -51.20 2.20
C SER A 15 3.48 -50.11 1.22
N ALA A 16 2.72 -49.14 1.69
CA ALA A 16 2.19 -48.06 0.84
C ALA A 16 3.24 -47.01 0.39
N MET A 17 4.51 -47.12 0.84
CA MET A 17 5.59 -46.20 0.41
C MET A 17 6.64 -46.85 -0.50
N GLY A 18 6.46 -48.13 -0.88
CA GLY A 18 7.41 -48.91 -1.66
C GLY A 18 7.16 -48.99 -3.16
N ASP A 19 5.96 -48.77 -3.63
CA ASP A 19 5.57 -49.13 -4.99
C ASP A 19 5.49 -47.89 -5.95
N VAL A 20 6.61 -47.15 -6.01
CA VAL A 20 6.82 -46.20 -7.14
C VAL A 20 6.86 -46.97 -8.48
N GLU A 21 7.12 -48.27 -8.44
CA GLU A 21 7.18 -49.13 -9.63
C GLU A 21 5.80 -49.37 -10.23
N GLY A 22 4.77 -49.60 -9.43
CA GLY A 22 3.38 -49.77 -9.92
C GLY A 22 2.76 -48.48 -10.46
N LEU A 23 3.13 -47.32 -9.92
CA LEU A 23 2.68 -46.02 -10.44
C LEU A 23 3.29 -45.68 -11.79
N LEU A 24 4.57 -46.02 -12.03
CA LEU A 24 5.27 -45.73 -13.30
C LEU A 24 4.70 -46.55 -14.48
N GLU A 25 4.20 -47.75 -14.24
CA GLU A 25 3.56 -48.59 -15.27
C GLU A 25 2.16 -48.08 -15.68
N HIS A 26 1.46 -47.40 -14.77
CA HIS A 26 0.16 -46.80 -15.05
C HIS A 26 0.23 -45.54 -15.93
N PHE A 27 1.36 -44.86 -15.99
CA PHE A 27 1.53 -43.58 -16.73
C PHE A 27 1.98 -43.73 -18.19
N ASN A 28 2.02 -44.94 -18.77
CA ASN A 28 2.36 -45.18 -20.18
C ASN A 28 3.64 -44.42 -20.65
N LEU A 29 4.66 -44.36 -19.79
CA LEU A 29 5.89 -43.60 -20.05
C LEU A 29 6.82 -44.35 -21.02
N PRO A 30 7.57 -43.65 -21.90
CA PRO A 30 8.56 -44.30 -22.75
C PRO A 30 9.60 -45.09 -21.93
N PRO A 31 10.07 -46.26 -22.40
CA PRO A 31 11.04 -47.10 -21.66
C PRO A 31 12.34 -46.37 -21.27
N ALA A 32 12.75 -45.39 -22.07
CA ALA A 32 13.91 -44.53 -21.76
C ALA A 32 13.69 -43.64 -20.55
N ALA A 33 12.46 -43.12 -20.32
CA ALA A 33 12.12 -42.31 -19.16
C ALA A 33 12.11 -43.16 -17.89
N ILE A 34 11.56 -44.37 -17.94
CA ILE A 34 11.54 -45.30 -16.81
C ILE A 34 12.96 -45.68 -16.39
N SER A 35 13.87 -45.99 -17.35
CA SER A 35 15.25 -46.32 -17.06
C SER A 35 16.01 -45.13 -16.44
N TYR A 36 15.77 -43.91 -16.90
CA TYR A 36 16.34 -42.69 -16.31
C TYR A 36 15.88 -42.46 -14.89
N ILE A 37 14.58 -42.62 -14.60
CA ILE A 37 14.00 -42.48 -13.26
C ILE A 37 14.59 -43.51 -12.30
N ARG A 38 14.71 -44.78 -12.73
CA ARG A 38 15.32 -45.84 -11.92
C ARG A 38 16.79 -45.55 -11.60
N ARG A 39 17.55 -45.06 -12.57
CA ARG A 39 18.98 -44.77 -12.39
C ARG A 39 19.22 -43.58 -11.48
N ASN A 40 18.31 -42.56 -11.51
CA ASN A 40 18.44 -41.33 -10.72
C ASN A 40 17.45 -41.23 -9.54
N LYS A 41 16.90 -42.35 -9.06
CA LYS A 41 15.84 -42.40 -8.06
C LYS A 41 16.12 -41.51 -6.83
N ARG A 42 17.34 -41.56 -6.27
CA ARG A 42 17.71 -40.72 -5.11
C ARG A 42 17.69 -39.21 -5.44
N MET A 43 18.21 -38.84 -6.60
CA MET A 43 18.26 -37.44 -7.02
C MET A 43 16.84 -36.87 -7.26
N ILE A 44 15.97 -37.69 -7.86
CA ILE A 44 14.56 -37.34 -8.07
C ILE A 44 13.82 -37.22 -6.73
N GLN A 45 14.03 -38.15 -5.81
CA GLN A 45 13.43 -38.11 -4.48
C GLN A 45 13.85 -36.85 -3.71
N VAL A 46 15.15 -36.49 -3.75
CA VAL A 46 15.66 -35.26 -3.15
C VAL A 46 15.06 -34.03 -3.82
N GLY A 47 14.97 -34.03 -5.14
CA GLY A 47 14.33 -32.93 -5.90
C GLY A 47 12.86 -32.74 -5.53
N VAL A 48 12.10 -33.83 -5.48
CA VAL A 48 10.68 -33.79 -5.08
C VAL A 48 10.53 -33.32 -3.62
N ALA A 49 11.36 -33.84 -2.71
CA ALA A 49 11.36 -33.41 -1.31
C ALA A 49 11.70 -31.91 -1.18
N ALA A 50 12.68 -31.41 -1.94
CA ALA A 50 13.03 -29.99 -1.95
C ALA A 50 11.87 -29.11 -2.44
N VAL A 51 11.18 -29.51 -3.52
CA VAL A 51 9.99 -28.82 -4.02
C VAL A 51 8.88 -28.79 -2.98
N LEU A 52 8.58 -29.92 -2.34
CA LEU A 52 7.56 -30.00 -1.30
C LEU A 52 7.88 -29.11 -0.10
N ILE A 53 9.13 -29.12 0.37
CA ILE A 53 9.58 -28.23 1.46
C ILE A 53 9.41 -26.77 1.05
N THR A 54 9.78 -26.41 -0.18
CA THR A 54 9.63 -25.03 -0.69
C THR A 54 8.16 -24.62 -0.71
N VAL A 55 7.28 -25.47 -1.22
CA VAL A 55 5.83 -25.19 -1.26
C VAL A 55 5.24 -25.00 0.14
N VAL A 56 5.61 -25.87 1.08
CA VAL A 56 5.17 -25.75 2.48
C VAL A 56 5.71 -24.47 3.11
N ALA A 57 6.99 -24.16 2.89
CA ALA A 57 7.60 -22.93 3.42
C ALA A 57 6.92 -21.67 2.89
N LEU A 58 6.61 -21.64 1.59
CA LEU A 58 5.87 -20.53 0.97
C LEU A 58 4.44 -20.41 1.53
N ALA A 59 3.74 -21.53 1.69
CA ALA A 59 2.39 -21.52 2.28
C ALA A 59 2.38 -21.05 3.74
N LEU A 60 3.36 -21.46 4.53
CA LEU A 60 3.53 -21.01 5.92
C LEU A 60 3.88 -19.51 5.98
N TYR A 61 4.76 -19.05 5.09
CA TYR A 61 5.13 -17.64 4.98
C TYR A 61 3.92 -16.78 4.62
N ASP A 62 3.13 -17.20 3.62
CA ASP A 62 1.93 -16.48 3.21
C ASP A 62 0.88 -16.43 4.33
N SER A 63 0.65 -17.55 5.01
CA SER A 63 -0.23 -17.61 6.19
C SER A 63 0.23 -16.68 7.32
N TYR A 64 1.54 -16.64 7.60
CA TYR A 64 2.11 -15.72 8.59
C TYR A 64 1.91 -14.27 8.18
N ARG A 65 2.20 -13.93 6.92
CA ARG A 65 2.02 -12.59 6.35
C ARG A 65 0.56 -12.12 6.44
N GLN A 66 -0.37 -13.00 6.07
CA GLN A 66 -1.81 -12.70 6.14
C GLN A 66 -2.26 -12.39 7.57
N LYS A 67 -1.89 -13.24 8.54
CA LYS A 67 -2.19 -13.00 9.96
C LYS A 67 -1.57 -11.70 10.49
N ARG A 68 -0.37 -11.35 10.01
CA ARG A 68 0.28 -10.08 10.38
C ARG A 68 -0.48 -8.87 9.85
N ILE A 69 -0.97 -8.92 8.59
CA ILE A 69 -1.81 -7.87 7.98
C ILE A 69 -3.12 -7.72 8.75
N GLU A 70 -3.80 -8.82 9.07
CA GLU A 70 -5.06 -8.79 9.84
C GLU A 70 -4.87 -8.16 11.23
N LYS A 71 -3.81 -8.53 11.95
CA LYS A 71 -3.47 -7.93 13.25
C LYS A 71 -3.16 -6.44 13.12
N ALA A 72 -2.40 -6.05 12.10
CA ALA A 72 -2.07 -4.65 11.84
C ALA A 72 -3.33 -3.82 11.54
N THR A 73 -4.26 -4.36 10.75
CA THR A 73 -5.54 -3.69 10.44
C THR A 73 -6.41 -3.52 11.69
N SER A 74 -6.51 -4.56 12.51
CA SER A 74 -7.22 -4.48 13.79
C SER A 74 -6.59 -3.46 14.74
N ALA A 75 -5.25 -3.44 14.83
CA ALA A 75 -4.52 -2.47 15.65
C ALA A 75 -4.73 -1.03 15.16
N LEU A 76 -4.77 -0.80 13.84
CA LEU A 76 -5.07 0.51 13.25
C LEU A 76 -6.48 0.96 13.63
N THR A 77 -7.47 0.09 13.48
CA THR A 77 -8.86 0.39 13.86
C THR A 77 -8.97 0.80 15.33
N ILE A 78 -8.30 0.07 16.23
CA ILE A 78 -8.27 0.38 17.66
C ILE A 78 -7.54 1.71 17.91
N ALA A 79 -6.42 1.97 17.24
CA ALA A 79 -5.68 3.22 17.39
C ALA A 79 -6.51 4.43 16.94
N MET A 80 -7.26 4.30 15.85
CA MET A 80 -8.13 5.37 15.33
C MET A 80 -9.31 5.71 16.22
N GLN A 81 -9.74 4.79 17.09
CA GLN A 81 -10.80 5.05 18.10
C GLN A 81 -10.30 5.80 19.33
N LYS A 82 -8.98 5.88 19.51
CA LYS A 82 -8.36 6.61 20.63
C LYS A 82 -8.24 8.10 20.31
N ALA A 83 -7.99 8.90 21.35
CA ALA A 83 -7.79 10.35 21.23
C ALA A 83 -6.53 10.78 22.00
N GLY A 84 -6.00 11.98 21.67
CA GLY A 84 -4.85 12.56 22.35
C GLY A 84 -3.61 11.68 22.35
N ASP A 85 -2.87 11.68 23.45
CA ASP A 85 -1.59 10.97 23.60
C ASP A 85 -1.74 9.44 23.43
N ASP A 86 -2.89 8.89 23.81
CA ASP A 86 -3.17 7.46 23.66
C ASP A 86 -3.28 7.05 22.18
N LYS A 87 -3.84 7.92 21.33
CA LYS A 87 -3.87 7.72 19.87
C LYS A 87 -2.47 7.73 19.31
N GLU A 88 -1.69 8.76 19.64
CA GLU A 88 -0.30 8.91 19.16
C GLU A 88 0.54 7.69 19.55
N LYS A 89 0.49 7.29 20.83
CA LYS A 89 1.22 6.11 21.33
C LYS A 89 0.83 4.83 20.60
N ALA A 90 -0.47 4.61 20.40
CA ALA A 90 -0.96 3.42 19.70
C ALA A 90 -0.51 3.38 18.23
N LEU A 91 -0.53 4.54 17.53
CA LEU A 91 -0.06 4.65 16.16
C LEU A 91 1.47 4.42 16.05
N ARG A 92 2.27 4.95 16.99
CA ARG A 92 3.73 4.70 17.05
C ARG A 92 4.03 3.22 17.25
N THR A 93 3.35 2.57 18.19
CA THR A 93 3.48 1.13 18.43
C THR A 93 3.14 0.33 17.18
N LEU A 94 2.02 0.66 16.51
CA LEU A 94 1.60 -0.01 15.28
C LEU A 94 2.62 0.16 14.15
N ALA A 95 3.11 1.38 13.92
CA ALA A 95 4.11 1.68 12.90
C ALA A 95 5.40 0.86 13.10
N THR A 96 5.80 0.64 14.35
CA THR A 96 7.00 -0.14 14.70
C THR A 96 6.77 -1.64 14.61
N ASP A 97 5.73 -2.17 15.26
CA ASP A 97 5.50 -3.61 15.40
C ASP A 97 5.09 -4.26 14.06
N PHE A 98 4.40 -3.50 13.23
CA PHE A 98 3.87 -3.95 11.94
C PHE A 98 4.53 -3.26 10.74
N ALA A 99 5.77 -2.78 10.90
CA ALA A 99 6.51 -2.15 9.82
C ALA A 99 6.45 -2.95 8.50
N GLY A 100 6.29 -2.25 7.38
CA GLY A 100 6.14 -2.85 6.05
C GLY A 100 4.71 -3.29 5.69
N THR A 101 3.73 -3.15 6.60
CA THR A 101 2.30 -3.34 6.26
C THR A 101 1.67 -2.01 5.82
N SER A 102 0.59 -2.08 5.02
CA SER A 102 -0.18 -0.89 4.64
C SER A 102 -0.76 -0.16 5.87
N SER A 103 -1.18 -0.91 6.90
CA SER A 103 -1.70 -0.32 8.14
C SER A 103 -0.63 0.46 8.91
N ALA A 104 0.63 0.01 8.89
CA ALA A 104 1.75 0.74 9.50
C ALA A 104 2.02 2.05 8.75
N ARG A 105 2.00 2.03 7.41
CA ARG A 105 2.13 3.26 6.59
C ARG A 105 1.01 4.26 6.85
N TRP A 106 -0.22 3.79 6.97
CA TRP A 106 -1.35 4.63 7.37
C TRP A 106 -1.15 5.23 8.77
N ALA A 107 -0.63 4.46 9.73
CA ALA A 107 -0.32 4.98 11.07
C ALA A 107 0.74 6.10 11.03
N GLU A 108 1.76 5.98 10.17
CA GLU A 108 2.76 7.02 9.97
C GLU A 108 2.14 8.29 9.37
N VAL A 109 1.22 8.17 8.39
CA VAL A 109 0.47 9.31 7.84
C VAL A 109 -0.38 9.98 8.92
N GLU A 110 -1.07 9.20 9.76
CA GLU A 110 -1.85 9.75 10.87
C GLU A 110 -0.97 10.46 11.92
N LEU A 111 0.23 9.97 12.19
CA LEU A 111 1.19 10.66 13.06
C LEU A 111 1.62 12.00 12.46
N ALA A 112 1.84 12.06 11.14
CA ALA A 112 2.12 13.33 10.46
C ALA A 112 0.93 14.30 10.53
N HIS A 113 -0.31 13.80 10.41
CA HIS A 113 -1.53 14.60 10.61
C HIS A 113 -1.64 15.14 12.05
N LEU A 114 -1.30 14.33 13.06
CA LEU A 114 -1.28 14.78 14.46
C LEU A 114 -0.23 15.87 14.69
N ALA A 115 0.93 15.76 14.06
CA ALA A 115 1.96 16.80 14.08
C ALA A 115 1.46 18.11 13.42
N MET A 116 0.75 18.01 12.28
CA MET A 116 0.07 19.15 11.66
C MET A 116 -0.93 19.81 12.60
N GLY A 117 -1.81 19.02 13.22
CA GLY A 117 -2.82 19.52 14.18
C GLY A 117 -2.20 20.16 15.43
N SER A 118 -0.98 19.78 15.79
CA SER A 118 -0.21 20.34 16.90
C SER A 118 0.69 21.51 16.48
N SER A 119 0.55 22.03 15.26
CA SER A 119 1.39 23.10 14.65
C SER A 119 2.88 22.75 14.57
N LYS A 120 3.24 21.47 14.60
CA LYS A 120 4.60 20.97 14.42
C LYS A 120 4.90 20.78 12.94
N PHE A 121 4.81 21.86 12.15
CA PHE A 121 4.81 21.78 10.69
C PHE A 121 6.11 21.21 10.11
N LYS A 122 7.25 21.55 10.66
CA LYS A 122 8.56 21.00 10.23
C LYS A 122 8.64 19.50 10.45
N GLU A 123 8.18 19.02 11.63
CA GLU A 123 8.13 17.59 11.94
C GLU A 123 7.19 16.87 10.99
N ALA A 124 5.99 17.41 10.75
CA ALA A 124 5.03 16.84 9.81
C ALA A 124 5.60 16.74 8.39
N ALA A 125 6.24 17.82 7.88
CA ALA A 125 6.86 17.82 6.56
C ALA A 125 7.93 16.72 6.42
N GLU A 126 8.79 16.56 7.44
CA GLU A 126 9.80 15.50 7.44
C GLU A 126 9.20 14.10 7.48
N GLN A 127 8.11 13.90 8.24
CA GLN A 127 7.41 12.63 8.28
C GLN A 127 6.81 12.31 6.91
N TYR A 128 6.07 13.23 6.27
CA TYR A 128 5.51 13.00 4.93
C TYR A 128 6.60 12.73 3.89
N ARG A 129 7.73 13.47 3.93
CA ARG A 129 8.85 13.25 3.03
C ARG A 129 9.45 11.86 3.16
N ARG A 130 9.62 11.38 4.40
CA ARG A 130 10.15 10.04 4.70
C ARG A 130 9.18 8.96 4.22
N ILE A 131 7.88 9.09 4.56
CA ILE A 131 6.87 8.12 4.11
C ILE A 131 6.89 8.03 2.59
N ARG A 132 6.92 9.16 1.90
CA ARG A 132 6.96 9.24 0.44
C ARG A 132 8.16 8.53 -0.17
N SER A 133 9.36 8.63 0.45
CA SER A 133 10.57 7.98 -0.07
C SER A 133 10.49 6.46 -0.12
N ASP A 134 9.57 5.86 0.65
CA ASP A 134 9.36 4.43 0.74
C ASP A 134 8.14 3.94 -0.09
N LEU A 135 7.54 4.84 -0.88
CA LEU A 135 6.36 4.55 -1.70
C LEU A 135 6.69 4.55 -3.18
N ASP A 136 6.09 3.60 -3.91
CA ASP A 136 6.03 3.67 -5.36
C ASP A 136 5.04 4.76 -5.80
N THR A 137 5.26 5.35 -6.96
CA THR A 137 4.38 6.39 -7.53
C THR A 137 2.95 5.92 -7.79
N SER A 138 2.75 4.61 -7.90
CA SER A 138 1.44 3.96 -8.04
C SER A 138 0.74 3.69 -6.69
N ASP A 139 1.42 3.88 -5.55
CA ASP A 139 0.81 3.71 -4.24
C ASP A 139 -0.22 4.83 -3.99
N PRO A 140 -1.45 4.50 -3.55
CA PRO A 140 -2.48 5.50 -3.25
C PRO A 140 -2.04 6.57 -2.24
N LEU A 141 -1.10 6.26 -1.35
CA LEU A 141 -0.57 7.20 -0.37
C LEU A 141 0.46 8.17 -0.96
N TYR A 142 1.01 7.89 -2.15
CA TYR A 142 2.05 8.73 -2.75
C TYR A 142 1.60 10.17 -2.92
N ALA A 143 0.49 10.39 -3.62
CA ALA A 143 -0.07 11.73 -3.83
C ALA A 143 -0.55 12.39 -2.52
N LEU A 144 -1.11 11.61 -1.59
CA LEU A 144 -1.53 12.09 -0.28
C LEU A 144 -0.34 12.62 0.54
N THR A 145 0.80 11.95 0.50
CA THR A 145 2.01 12.40 1.20
C THR A 145 2.62 13.66 0.59
N ILE A 146 2.56 13.83 -0.75
CA ILE A 146 2.94 15.07 -1.41
C ILE A 146 2.03 16.22 -0.96
N PHE A 147 0.72 15.97 -0.91
CA PHE A 147 -0.25 16.96 -0.45
C PHE A 147 -0.02 17.35 1.01
N GLY A 148 0.17 16.38 1.91
CA GLY A 148 0.48 16.64 3.31
C GLY A 148 1.79 17.42 3.49
N PHE A 149 2.82 17.06 2.73
CA PHE A 149 4.08 17.81 2.71
C PHE A 149 3.88 19.25 2.24
N ALA A 150 3.15 19.47 1.15
CA ALA A 150 2.86 20.79 0.62
C ALA A 150 2.12 21.66 1.64
N GLN A 151 1.11 21.10 2.32
CA GLN A 151 0.36 21.80 3.38
C GLN A 151 1.26 22.13 4.59
N ALA A 152 2.13 21.21 4.99
CA ALA A 152 3.04 21.44 6.11
C ALA A 152 4.04 22.56 5.80
N LYS A 153 4.59 22.58 4.57
CA LYS A 153 5.48 23.64 4.10
C LYS A 153 4.78 25.00 3.96
N GLU A 154 3.54 24.99 3.48
CA GLU A 154 2.72 26.21 3.38
C GLU A 154 2.43 26.79 4.78
N ALA A 155 2.07 25.94 5.76
CA ALA A 155 1.81 26.34 7.13
C ALA A 155 3.08 26.84 7.86
N ASP A 156 4.26 26.32 7.49
CA ASP A 156 5.58 26.80 7.98
C ASP A 156 6.08 28.03 7.19
N HIS A 157 5.28 28.61 6.30
CA HIS A 157 5.61 29.73 5.41
C HIS A 157 6.77 29.47 4.42
N GLU A 158 7.15 28.23 4.20
CA GLU A 158 8.12 27.81 3.20
C GLU A 158 7.45 27.70 1.82
N TYR A 159 7.01 28.84 1.27
CA TYR A 159 6.15 28.91 0.09
C TYR A 159 6.77 28.33 -1.17
N ASP A 160 8.07 28.43 -1.35
CA ASP A 160 8.74 27.88 -2.54
C ASP A 160 8.69 26.33 -2.54
N ALA A 161 8.97 25.71 -1.39
CA ALA A 161 8.89 24.27 -1.23
C ALA A 161 7.45 23.76 -1.35
N ALA A 162 6.49 24.47 -0.75
CA ALA A 162 5.07 24.16 -0.87
C ALA A 162 4.58 24.26 -2.31
N SER A 163 4.97 25.34 -3.02
CA SER A 163 4.62 25.54 -4.42
C SER A 163 5.15 24.42 -5.33
N ALA A 164 6.41 24.01 -5.11
CA ALA A 164 7.02 22.90 -5.85
C ALA A 164 6.23 21.59 -5.66
N ALA A 165 5.83 21.27 -4.42
CA ALA A 165 5.05 20.09 -4.12
C ALA A 165 3.62 20.16 -4.72
N TYR A 166 2.97 21.33 -4.67
CA TYR A 166 1.68 21.52 -5.36
C TYR A 166 1.81 21.42 -6.89
N GLN A 167 2.93 21.85 -7.45
CA GLN A 167 3.15 21.69 -8.90
C GLN A 167 3.25 20.22 -9.29
N GLU A 168 3.91 19.40 -8.50
CA GLU A 168 3.97 17.95 -8.72
C GLU A 168 2.58 17.29 -8.74
N LEU A 169 1.66 17.74 -7.88
CA LEU A 169 0.28 17.23 -7.84
C LEU A 169 -0.54 17.55 -9.10
N LYS A 170 -0.14 18.53 -9.91
CA LYS A 170 -0.84 18.84 -11.15
C LYS A 170 -0.80 17.72 -12.17
N ASP A 171 0.25 16.88 -12.11
CA ASP A 171 0.51 15.81 -13.06
C ASP A 171 -0.03 14.45 -12.55
N ILE A 172 -0.65 14.42 -11.35
CA ILE A 172 -1.20 13.22 -10.74
C ILE A 172 -2.72 13.19 -10.91
N ASP A 173 -3.23 12.11 -11.51
CA ASP A 173 -4.67 11.92 -11.72
C ASP A 173 -5.46 12.00 -10.41
N GLY A 174 -6.53 12.79 -10.43
CA GLY A 174 -7.37 13.06 -9.27
C GLY A 174 -6.83 14.15 -8.32
N TYR A 175 -5.59 14.61 -8.47
CA TYR A 175 -4.98 15.65 -7.64
C TYR A 175 -4.72 16.97 -8.36
N GLN A 176 -5.03 17.06 -9.66
CA GLN A 176 -4.81 18.28 -10.46
C GLN A 176 -5.46 19.52 -9.84
N ALA A 177 -6.72 19.40 -9.41
CA ALA A 177 -7.43 20.49 -8.75
C ALA A 177 -6.68 21.01 -7.52
N ILE A 178 -6.18 20.10 -6.69
CA ILE A 178 -5.42 20.40 -5.47
C ILE A 178 -4.12 21.10 -5.85
N GLY A 179 -3.41 20.60 -6.85
CA GLY A 179 -2.15 21.15 -7.34
C GLY A 179 -2.32 22.59 -7.83
N TYR A 180 -3.25 22.83 -8.77
CA TYR A 180 -3.49 24.14 -9.34
C TYR A 180 -4.00 25.15 -8.30
N THR A 181 -4.97 24.75 -7.46
CA THR A 181 -5.51 25.64 -6.43
C THR A 181 -4.52 25.94 -5.32
N GLY A 182 -3.64 25.00 -4.98
CA GLY A 182 -2.55 25.18 -4.01
C GLY A 182 -1.53 26.20 -4.52
N VAL A 183 -1.04 26.03 -5.74
CA VAL A 183 -0.12 27.03 -6.37
C VAL A 183 -0.76 28.42 -6.44
N ALA A 184 -2.02 28.50 -6.88
CA ALA A 184 -2.72 29.79 -6.97
C ALA A 184 -2.89 30.44 -5.59
N ARG A 185 -3.16 29.69 -4.53
CA ARG A 185 -3.25 30.21 -3.16
C ARG A 185 -1.92 30.76 -2.65
N ILE A 186 -0.81 30.09 -2.92
CA ILE A 186 0.53 30.58 -2.58
C ILE A 186 0.83 31.87 -3.34
N LEU A 187 0.54 31.92 -4.63
CA LEU A 187 0.73 33.12 -5.44
C LEU A 187 -0.12 34.31 -4.93
N GLU A 188 -1.37 34.04 -4.53
CA GLU A 188 -2.25 35.05 -3.89
C GLU A 188 -1.62 35.56 -2.57
N THR A 189 -1.11 34.66 -1.71
CA THR A 189 -0.43 35.04 -0.45
C THR A 189 0.81 35.87 -0.70
N GLN A 190 1.52 35.66 -1.82
CA GLN A 190 2.68 36.44 -2.21
C GLN A 190 2.31 37.75 -2.95
N GLY A 191 1.04 38.11 -3.07
CA GLY A 191 0.56 39.29 -3.79
C GLY A 191 0.66 39.18 -5.32
N LYS A 192 0.94 38.00 -5.86
CA LYS A 192 1.09 37.74 -7.30
C LYS A 192 -0.24 37.34 -7.93
N THR A 193 -1.25 38.21 -7.79
CA THR A 193 -2.65 37.93 -8.15
C THR A 193 -2.82 37.56 -9.62
N ASP A 194 -2.13 38.26 -10.53
CA ASP A 194 -2.19 37.96 -11.98
C ASP A 194 -1.75 36.54 -12.30
N LYS A 195 -0.64 36.09 -11.68
CA LYS A 195 -0.15 34.72 -11.86
C LYS A 195 -1.07 33.67 -11.23
N ALA A 196 -1.75 34.00 -10.13
CA ALA A 196 -2.76 33.14 -9.54
C ALA A 196 -3.95 32.95 -10.49
N ILE A 197 -4.44 34.04 -11.12
CA ILE A 197 -5.51 34.01 -12.13
C ILE A 197 -5.07 33.19 -13.35
N GLU A 198 -3.87 33.43 -13.88
CA GLU A 198 -3.30 32.66 -14.99
C GLU A 198 -3.25 31.14 -14.68
N THR A 199 -2.75 30.78 -13.49
CA THR A 199 -2.68 29.38 -13.02
C THR A 199 -4.06 28.73 -13.00
N LEU A 200 -5.06 29.41 -12.45
CA LEU A 200 -6.44 28.90 -12.39
C LEU A 200 -7.10 28.84 -13.78
N THR A 201 -6.81 29.81 -14.63
CA THR A 201 -7.32 29.84 -16.02
C THR A 201 -6.74 28.67 -16.82
N THR A 202 -5.47 28.37 -16.65
CA THR A 202 -4.84 27.18 -17.24
C THR A 202 -5.55 25.90 -16.80
N TYR A 203 -5.85 25.76 -15.51
CA TYR A 203 -6.61 24.61 -15.03
C TYR A 203 -8.05 24.59 -15.59
N LEU A 204 -8.71 25.73 -15.62
CA LEU A 204 -10.07 25.84 -16.18
C LEU A 204 -10.13 25.37 -17.64
N SER A 205 -9.07 25.63 -18.43
CA SER A 205 -9.00 25.15 -19.82
C SER A 205 -8.96 23.64 -19.93
N THR A 206 -8.39 22.93 -18.95
CA THR A 206 -8.41 21.47 -18.90
C THR A 206 -9.79 20.89 -18.57
N LEU A 207 -10.70 21.73 -18.06
CA LEU A 207 -12.07 21.37 -17.72
C LEU A 207 -13.07 21.82 -18.82
N ALA A 208 -12.61 22.15 -20.02
CA ALA A 208 -13.44 22.69 -21.10
C ALA A 208 -14.62 21.75 -21.45
N ASP A 209 -14.36 20.43 -21.47
CA ASP A 209 -15.37 19.41 -21.81
C ASP A 209 -16.37 19.13 -20.68
N LYS A 210 -16.15 19.66 -19.47
CA LYS A 210 -17.08 19.52 -18.35
C LYS A 210 -18.28 20.42 -18.53
N ALA A 211 -19.45 19.94 -18.11
CA ALA A 211 -20.69 20.73 -18.17
C ALA A 211 -20.52 22.08 -17.44
N PRO A 212 -21.20 23.17 -17.90
CA PRO A 212 -21.15 24.44 -17.19
C PRO A 212 -21.65 24.38 -15.74
N THR A 213 -22.45 23.36 -15.42
CA THR A 213 -22.98 23.12 -14.07
C THR A 213 -22.06 22.26 -13.21
N ASP A 214 -20.91 21.79 -13.75
CA ASP A 214 -19.95 21.00 -12.98
C ASP A 214 -19.45 21.78 -11.75
N PRO A 215 -19.59 21.24 -10.52
CA PRO A 215 -19.24 21.98 -9.30
C PRO A 215 -17.77 22.36 -9.22
N GLY A 216 -16.87 21.49 -9.73
CA GLY A 216 -15.43 21.76 -9.74
C GLY A 216 -15.09 22.93 -10.67
N LYS A 217 -15.65 22.93 -11.88
CA LYS A 217 -15.48 24.01 -12.86
C LYS A 217 -15.98 25.34 -12.28
N ARG A 218 -17.20 25.36 -11.73
CA ARG A 218 -17.78 26.57 -11.11
C ARG A 218 -16.95 27.11 -9.97
N ALA A 219 -16.42 26.24 -9.10
CA ALA A 219 -15.57 26.67 -8.00
C ALA A 219 -14.30 27.42 -8.47
N ILE A 220 -13.72 26.98 -9.58
CA ILE A 220 -12.56 27.65 -10.20
C ILE A 220 -12.96 28.99 -10.83
N GLU A 221 -14.08 29.03 -11.59
CA GLU A 221 -14.63 30.27 -12.18
C GLU A 221 -14.90 31.31 -11.09
N ASP A 222 -15.56 30.95 -10.00
CA ASP A 222 -15.85 31.81 -8.85
C ASP A 222 -14.57 32.32 -8.18
N LYS A 223 -13.54 31.47 -8.05
CA LYS A 223 -12.26 31.90 -7.49
C LYS A 223 -11.58 32.93 -8.40
N ILE A 224 -11.55 32.69 -9.68
CA ILE A 224 -10.99 33.66 -10.66
C ILE A 224 -11.76 35.00 -10.59
N ALA A 225 -13.09 34.94 -10.56
CA ALA A 225 -13.91 36.15 -10.45
C ALA A 225 -13.59 36.97 -9.18
N ARG A 226 -13.48 36.30 -8.02
CA ARG A 226 -13.10 36.94 -6.75
C ARG A 226 -11.70 37.55 -6.79
N LEU A 227 -10.75 36.94 -7.45
CA LEU A 227 -9.37 37.45 -7.54
C LEU A 227 -9.34 38.72 -8.43
N LYS A 228 -10.14 38.77 -9.50
CA LYS A 228 -10.26 39.95 -10.39
C LYS A 228 -10.88 41.16 -9.72
N VAL A 229 -11.78 40.97 -8.75
CA VAL A 229 -12.39 42.08 -7.98
C VAL A 229 -11.44 42.65 -6.92
N LYS A 230 -10.43 41.89 -6.49
CA LYS A 230 -9.44 42.33 -5.49
C LYS A 230 -8.27 43.13 -6.07
N GLN A 231 -8.17 43.24 -7.40
CA GLN A 231 -7.18 44.06 -8.09
C GLN A 231 -7.62 45.50 -8.13
#